data_9099a7c6bc3c19435c20d941b95f957d
#
_entry.id   9099a7c6bc3c19435c20d941b95f957d
#
_cell.length_a   1.000
_cell.length_b   1.000
_cell.length_c   1.000
_cell.angle_alpha   90.00
_cell.angle_beta   90.00
_cell.angle_gamma   90.00
#
_symmetry.space_group_name_H-M   'P 1'
#
loop_
_entity.id
_entity.type
_entity.pdbx_description
1 polymer ?
#
loop_
_entity_poly.entity_id
_entity_poly.type
_entity_poly.pdbx_seq_one_letter_code
_entity_poly.pdbx_strand_id
1 'polypeptide(L)'
;MPEAADERGTGDRVPRHVAIIMDGNGRWANARGLPRIAGHREGARRVRAVVEECARAGVEALTLYSFSSENWKRPEEEVAALMELARHHLQLERQMLIANGIRFRRIGRREGLPASLLAEFDRTEDETARGAGMTLCIAMNYGARQEIVDAVQSIAQRVRRGELDPQRIVESTIAGALSTAGLPDPDLLVRTAGERRLSNFLLWQLSYAEIHVTDVLWP
;
A
#
# COMPACT_ATOMS: atom_id res chain seq x y z
N MET A 1 1.82 -32.43 15.84
CA MET A 1 0.35 -32.35 15.86
C MET A 1 0.01 -31.11 15.06
N PRO A 2 -0.62 -31.16 13.87
CA PRO A 2 -1.09 -29.98 13.20
C PRO A 2 -2.28 -29.44 14.01
N GLU A 3 -2.20 -28.19 14.40
CA GLU A 3 -3.27 -27.42 15.02
C GLU A 3 -4.46 -27.38 14.07
N ALA A 4 -5.62 -27.68 14.60
CA ALA A 4 -6.88 -27.76 13.87
C ALA A 4 -7.13 -26.49 13.08
N ALA A 5 -7.43 -26.62 11.79
CA ALA A 5 -8.00 -25.57 10.97
C ALA A 5 -9.26 -25.07 11.70
N ASP A 6 -9.24 -23.79 12.07
CA ASP A 6 -10.36 -23.09 12.67
C ASP A 6 -11.51 -23.07 11.64
N GLU A 7 -12.47 -23.96 11.81
CA GLU A 7 -13.76 -23.93 11.10
C GLU A 7 -14.58 -22.72 11.57
N ARG A 8 -14.04 -21.52 11.31
CA ARG A 8 -14.78 -20.28 11.52
C ARG A 8 -15.68 -20.05 10.32
N GLY A 9 -16.96 -20.25 10.56
CA GLY A 9 -18.03 -20.16 9.59
C GLY A 9 -17.95 -18.90 8.72
N THR A 10 -18.38 -19.05 7.45
CA THR A 10 -18.61 -18.03 6.43
C THR A 10 -19.74 -17.07 6.81
N GLY A 11 -19.60 -16.37 7.94
CA GLY A 11 -20.47 -15.26 8.32
C GLY A 11 -19.72 -13.97 8.07
N ASP A 12 -20.42 -12.94 7.60
CA ASP A 12 -20.02 -11.57 7.24
C ASP A 12 -18.83 -10.96 8.05
N ARG A 13 -17.62 -11.49 7.88
CA ARG A 13 -16.44 -10.92 8.52
C ARG A 13 -15.82 -9.89 7.59
N VAL A 14 -15.80 -8.66 8.07
CA VAL A 14 -15.04 -7.59 7.41
C VAL A 14 -13.54 -7.97 7.42
N PRO A 15 -12.84 -7.92 6.27
CA PRO A 15 -11.39 -8.13 6.24
C PRO A 15 -10.70 -7.14 7.18
N ARG A 16 -9.72 -7.61 7.96
CA ARG A 16 -8.93 -6.73 8.82
C ARG A 16 -8.02 -5.82 8.00
N HIS A 17 -7.45 -6.36 6.92
CA HIS A 17 -6.57 -5.60 6.03
C HIS A 17 -6.95 -5.85 4.58
N VAL A 18 -7.23 -4.78 3.87
CA VAL A 18 -7.51 -4.77 2.42
C VAL A 18 -6.32 -4.16 1.69
N ALA A 19 -5.81 -4.87 0.68
CA ALA A 19 -4.80 -4.36 -0.23
C ALA A 19 -5.41 -4.12 -1.61
N ILE A 20 -5.13 -2.97 -2.25
CA ILE A 20 -5.73 -2.63 -3.55
C ILE A 20 -4.65 -2.27 -4.57
N ILE A 21 -4.69 -2.96 -5.72
CA ILE A 21 -3.95 -2.56 -6.93
C ILE A 21 -4.91 -1.76 -7.81
N MET A 22 -4.73 -0.44 -7.81
CA MET A 22 -5.57 0.54 -8.53
C MET A 22 -5.19 0.61 -10.02
N ASP A 23 -5.51 -0.46 -10.76
CA ASP A 23 -5.19 -0.55 -12.18
C ASP A 23 -6.35 -0.02 -13.05
N GLY A 24 -6.01 0.54 -14.22
CA GLY A 24 -7.00 0.99 -15.21
C GLY A 24 -7.02 2.49 -15.53
N ASN A 25 -6.38 3.35 -14.72
CA ASN A 25 -6.42 4.81 -14.88
C ASN A 25 -6.17 5.28 -16.33
N GLY A 26 -5.11 4.77 -16.95
CA GLY A 26 -4.77 5.12 -18.33
C GLY A 26 -5.81 4.61 -19.33
N ARG A 27 -6.34 3.39 -19.17
CA ARG A 27 -7.39 2.82 -20.02
C ARG A 27 -8.69 3.60 -19.89
N TRP A 28 -9.05 3.96 -18.66
CA TRP A 28 -10.22 4.80 -18.38
C TRP A 28 -10.16 6.16 -19.08
N ALA A 29 -8.99 6.84 -19.03
CA ALA A 29 -8.78 8.11 -19.73
C ALA A 29 -8.85 7.94 -21.25
N ASN A 30 -8.13 6.96 -21.79
CA ASN A 30 -8.11 6.68 -23.24
C ASN A 30 -9.50 6.38 -23.80
N ALA A 31 -10.33 5.61 -23.10
CA ALA A 31 -11.71 5.33 -23.49
C ALA A 31 -12.60 6.58 -23.56
N ARG A 32 -12.14 7.71 -23.00
CA ARG A 32 -12.83 9.02 -23.00
C ARG A 32 -12.13 10.08 -23.86
N GLY A 33 -11.11 9.69 -24.63
CA GLY A 33 -10.32 10.63 -25.42
C GLY A 33 -9.48 11.60 -24.58
N LEU A 34 -9.21 11.26 -23.32
CA LEU A 34 -8.48 12.11 -22.39
C LEU A 34 -7.00 11.66 -22.26
N PRO A 35 -6.08 12.57 -21.93
CA PRO A 35 -4.70 12.22 -21.64
C PRO A 35 -4.62 11.34 -20.38
N ARG A 36 -3.65 10.41 -20.33
CA ARG A 36 -3.51 9.43 -19.24
C ARG A 36 -3.52 10.06 -17.82
N ILE A 37 -2.93 11.23 -17.68
CA ILE A 37 -2.88 11.95 -16.40
C ILE A 37 -4.27 12.33 -15.88
N ALA A 38 -5.26 12.54 -16.76
CA ALA A 38 -6.63 12.83 -16.34
C ALA A 38 -7.25 11.61 -15.61
N GLY A 39 -6.96 10.39 -16.07
CA GLY A 39 -7.36 9.18 -15.36
C GLY A 39 -6.74 9.08 -13.97
N HIS A 40 -5.46 9.40 -13.84
CA HIS A 40 -4.79 9.40 -12.53
C HIS A 40 -5.35 10.47 -11.58
N ARG A 41 -5.70 11.65 -12.08
CA ARG A 41 -6.36 12.71 -11.28
C ARG A 41 -7.73 12.26 -10.77
N GLU A 42 -8.53 11.66 -11.63
CA GLU A 42 -9.82 11.12 -11.19
C GLU A 42 -9.63 9.94 -10.24
N GLY A 43 -8.65 9.06 -10.52
CA GLY A 43 -8.31 7.94 -9.65
C GLY A 43 -7.92 8.38 -8.24
N ALA A 44 -7.16 9.45 -8.12
CA ALA A 44 -6.79 10.01 -6.83
C ALA A 44 -8.02 10.56 -6.06
N ARG A 45 -9.00 11.15 -6.74
CA ARG A 45 -10.27 11.59 -6.12
C ARG A 45 -11.08 10.41 -5.58
N ARG A 46 -11.07 9.27 -6.28
CA ARG A 46 -11.79 8.05 -5.84
C ARG A 46 -11.18 7.38 -4.62
N VAL A 47 -9.89 7.60 -4.37
CA VAL A 47 -9.21 7.09 -3.17
C VAL A 47 -9.95 7.51 -1.91
N ARG A 48 -10.40 8.76 -1.81
CA ARG A 48 -11.14 9.27 -0.64
C ARG A 48 -12.37 8.40 -0.34
N ALA A 49 -13.21 8.14 -1.33
CA ALA A 49 -14.42 7.34 -1.13
C ALA A 49 -14.11 5.91 -0.65
N VAL A 50 -13.04 5.30 -1.18
CA VAL A 50 -12.60 3.96 -0.75
C VAL A 50 -12.04 3.99 0.67
N VAL A 51 -11.26 5.01 1.02
CA VAL A 51 -10.73 5.18 2.39
C VAL A 51 -11.86 5.34 3.41
N GLU A 52 -12.83 6.22 3.12
CA GLU A 52 -13.99 6.46 3.98
C GLU A 52 -14.85 5.19 4.12
N GLU A 53 -15.05 4.45 3.04
CA GLU A 53 -15.82 3.20 3.05
C GLU A 53 -15.13 2.10 3.86
N CYS A 54 -13.83 1.88 3.66
CA CYS A 54 -13.06 0.91 4.43
C CYS A 54 -13.06 1.26 5.93
N ALA A 55 -12.87 2.54 6.27
CA ALA A 55 -12.91 2.99 7.65
C ALA A 55 -14.30 2.77 8.27
N ARG A 56 -15.37 3.08 7.54
CA ARG A 56 -16.77 2.86 7.98
C ARG A 56 -17.10 1.38 8.15
N ALA A 57 -16.55 0.52 7.30
CA ALA A 57 -16.72 -0.93 7.38
C ALA A 57 -15.94 -1.56 8.55
N GLY A 58 -15.05 -0.83 9.22
CA GLY A 58 -14.26 -1.35 10.33
C GLY A 58 -12.96 -2.06 9.91
N VAL A 59 -12.46 -1.82 8.70
CA VAL A 59 -11.16 -2.30 8.24
C VAL A 59 -10.06 -1.70 9.14
N GLU A 60 -9.12 -2.54 9.60
CA GLU A 60 -8.01 -2.09 10.46
C GLU A 60 -6.87 -1.45 9.66
N ALA A 61 -6.61 -1.96 8.45
CA ALA A 61 -5.58 -1.46 7.56
C ALA A 61 -6.04 -1.48 6.09
N LEU A 62 -5.71 -0.43 5.34
CA LEU A 62 -5.93 -0.33 3.90
C LEU A 62 -4.60 0.00 3.23
N THR A 63 -4.09 -0.88 2.37
CA THR A 63 -2.86 -0.61 1.60
C THR A 63 -3.19 -0.37 0.13
N LEU A 64 -2.82 0.81 -0.38
CA LEU A 64 -3.04 1.20 -1.77
C LEU A 64 -1.72 1.21 -2.55
N TYR A 65 -1.69 0.51 -3.69
CA TYR A 65 -0.53 0.50 -4.60
C TYR A 65 -0.56 1.74 -5.50
N SER A 66 0.11 2.79 -5.06
CA SER A 66 0.10 4.09 -5.73
C SER A 66 1.16 4.21 -6.83
N PHE A 67 2.42 3.78 -6.56
CA PHE A 67 3.51 3.87 -7.52
C PHE A 67 4.51 2.73 -7.30
N SER A 68 4.66 1.85 -8.30
CA SER A 68 5.61 0.75 -8.25
C SER A 68 7.03 1.17 -8.65
N SER A 69 8.03 0.40 -8.21
CA SER A 69 9.43 0.58 -8.67
C SER A 69 9.59 0.46 -10.18
N GLU A 70 8.72 -0.30 -10.86
CA GLU A 70 8.72 -0.44 -12.31
C GLU A 70 8.17 0.79 -13.04
N ASN A 71 7.38 1.64 -12.35
CA ASN A 71 6.79 2.85 -12.94
C ASN A 71 7.82 3.94 -13.28
N TRP A 72 9.04 3.86 -12.74
CA TRP A 72 10.14 4.74 -13.15
C TRP A 72 10.53 4.62 -14.62
N LYS A 73 10.14 3.51 -15.29
CA LYS A 73 10.34 3.30 -16.73
C LYS A 73 9.38 4.11 -17.61
N ARG A 74 8.38 4.77 -17.02
CA ARG A 74 7.46 5.66 -17.75
C ARG A 74 8.17 6.93 -18.21
N PRO A 75 7.60 7.66 -19.18
CA PRO A 75 8.12 8.98 -19.57
C PRO A 75 8.32 9.89 -18.36
N GLU A 76 9.42 10.62 -18.32
CA GLU A 76 9.79 11.47 -17.18
C GLU A 76 8.70 12.49 -16.83
N GLU A 77 8.04 13.09 -17.84
CA GLU A 77 6.93 14.02 -17.66
C GLU A 77 5.73 13.35 -16.95
N GLU A 78 5.41 12.08 -17.29
CA GLU A 78 4.35 11.33 -16.63
C GLU A 78 4.71 11.07 -15.16
N VAL A 79 5.95 10.66 -14.91
CA VAL A 79 6.45 10.42 -13.55
C VAL A 79 6.39 11.70 -12.71
N ALA A 80 6.90 12.82 -13.23
CA ALA A 80 6.87 14.10 -12.54
C ALA A 80 5.42 14.54 -12.21
N ALA A 81 4.51 14.38 -13.16
CA ALA A 81 3.10 14.70 -12.96
C ALA A 81 2.44 13.81 -11.89
N LEU A 82 2.81 12.51 -11.80
CA LEU A 82 2.32 11.59 -10.77
C LEU A 82 2.85 11.95 -9.38
N MET A 83 4.13 12.35 -9.26
CA MET A 83 4.71 12.79 -7.99
C MET A 83 4.04 14.06 -7.47
N GLU A 84 3.79 15.03 -8.35
CA GLU A 84 3.09 16.27 -7.99
C GLU A 84 1.62 16.00 -7.63
N LEU A 85 0.95 15.10 -8.35
CA LEU A 85 -0.41 14.68 -8.02
C LEU A 85 -0.48 14.05 -6.61
N ALA A 86 0.46 13.15 -6.28
CA ALA A 86 0.54 12.54 -4.95
C ALA A 86 0.77 13.59 -3.86
N ARG A 87 1.70 14.53 -4.07
CA ARG A 87 1.97 15.64 -3.15
C ARG A 87 0.72 16.48 -2.89
N HIS A 88 0.04 16.88 -3.96
CA HIS A 88 -1.17 17.70 -3.87
C HIS A 88 -2.31 16.98 -3.12
N HIS A 89 -2.54 15.68 -3.41
CA HIS A 89 -3.58 14.91 -2.72
C HIS A 89 -3.28 14.69 -1.23
N LEU A 90 -2.02 14.49 -0.84
CA LEU A 90 -1.66 14.42 0.57
C LEU A 90 -2.03 15.71 1.32
N GLN A 91 -1.80 16.88 0.70
CA GLN A 91 -2.18 18.16 1.27
C GLN A 91 -3.69 18.31 1.43
N LEU A 92 -4.45 17.93 0.40
CA LEU A 92 -5.91 18.05 0.39
C LEU A 92 -6.58 17.10 1.39
N GLU A 93 -6.08 15.86 1.50
CA GLU A 93 -6.78 14.80 2.25
C GLU A 93 -6.34 14.71 3.72
N ARG A 94 -5.24 15.36 4.11
CA ARG A 94 -4.70 15.28 5.47
C ARG A 94 -5.70 15.62 6.56
N GLN A 95 -6.46 16.70 6.40
CA GLN A 95 -7.47 17.09 7.39
C GLN A 95 -8.59 16.07 7.53
N MET A 96 -8.98 15.41 6.43
CA MET A 96 -9.97 14.33 6.45
C MET A 96 -9.41 13.12 7.22
N LEU A 97 -8.16 12.75 7.01
CA LEU A 97 -7.52 11.65 7.74
C LEU A 97 -7.50 11.93 9.25
N ILE A 98 -7.09 13.14 9.66
CA ILE A 98 -7.07 13.56 11.06
C ILE A 98 -8.48 13.52 11.66
N ALA A 99 -9.45 14.12 10.97
CA ALA A 99 -10.83 14.21 11.47
C ALA A 99 -11.49 12.83 11.66
N ASN A 100 -11.11 11.84 10.85
CA ASN A 100 -11.62 10.46 10.94
C ASN A 100 -10.72 9.54 11.79
N GLY A 101 -9.69 10.07 12.45
CA GLY A 101 -8.78 9.28 13.28
C GLY A 101 -7.96 8.24 12.49
N ILE A 102 -7.80 8.43 11.18
CA ILE A 102 -7.07 7.52 10.30
C ILE A 102 -5.58 7.82 10.42
N ARG A 103 -4.78 6.80 10.75
CA ARG A 103 -3.32 6.89 10.68
C ARG A 103 -2.85 6.74 9.25
N PHE A 104 -1.94 7.60 8.85
CA PHE A 104 -1.28 7.49 7.57
C PHE A 104 0.09 6.82 7.73
N ARG A 105 0.48 5.99 6.76
CA ARG A 105 1.79 5.35 6.67
C ARG A 105 2.20 5.23 5.23
N ARG A 106 3.46 5.53 4.93
CA ARG A 106 4.06 5.26 3.63
C ARG A 106 4.96 4.03 3.70
N ILE A 107 4.90 3.17 2.69
CA ILE A 107 5.86 2.07 2.48
C ILE A 107 6.55 2.22 1.12
N GLY A 108 7.73 1.62 0.99
CA GLY A 108 8.58 1.70 -0.20
C GLY A 108 9.81 2.58 0.02
N ARG A 109 10.69 2.63 -0.96
CA ARG A 109 11.97 3.36 -0.87
C ARG A 109 11.77 4.86 -0.97
N ARG A 110 12.64 5.62 -0.26
CA ARG A 110 12.65 7.10 -0.29
C ARG A 110 13.49 7.63 -1.45
N GLU A 111 14.47 6.84 -1.88
CA GLU A 111 15.43 7.20 -2.92
C GLU A 111 14.71 7.48 -4.25
N GLY A 112 15.10 8.59 -4.88
CA GLY A 112 14.51 9.03 -6.15
C GLY A 112 13.19 9.80 -6.03
N LEU A 113 12.51 9.79 -4.87
CA LEU A 113 11.32 10.61 -4.65
C LEU A 113 11.70 12.08 -4.44
N PRO A 114 10.94 13.05 -4.97
CA PRO A 114 11.17 14.48 -4.75
C PRO A 114 11.14 14.84 -3.25
N ALA A 115 12.05 15.69 -2.81
CA ALA A 115 12.14 16.14 -1.42
C ALA A 115 10.82 16.79 -0.93
N SER A 116 10.14 17.54 -1.80
CA SER A 116 8.85 18.15 -1.49
C SER A 116 7.74 17.12 -1.23
N LEU A 117 7.74 16.00 -1.96
CA LEU A 117 6.80 14.90 -1.73
C LEU A 117 7.14 14.16 -0.43
N LEU A 118 8.43 13.90 -0.18
CA LEU A 118 8.88 13.27 1.06
C LEU A 118 8.48 14.09 2.29
N ALA A 119 8.65 15.41 2.24
CA ALA A 119 8.23 16.30 3.32
C ALA A 119 6.71 16.22 3.60
N GLU A 120 5.89 16.09 2.56
CA GLU A 120 4.44 15.93 2.73
C GLU A 120 4.07 14.55 3.30
N PHE A 121 4.79 13.50 2.94
CA PHE A 121 4.62 12.18 3.57
C PHE A 121 4.95 12.24 5.05
N ASP A 122 6.15 12.72 5.39
CA ASP A 122 6.62 12.81 6.78
C ASP A 122 5.64 13.65 7.62
N ARG A 123 5.24 14.81 7.11
CA ARG A 123 4.25 15.66 7.76
C ARG A 123 2.90 14.97 7.97
N THR A 124 2.42 14.21 6.98
CA THR A 124 1.14 13.51 7.09
C THR A 124 1.22 12.37 8.10
N GLU A 125 2.33 11.61 8.12
CA GLU A 125 2.60 10.59 9.13
C GLU A 125 2.60 11.19 10.54
N ASP A 126 3.32 12.29 10.75
CA ASP A 126 3.42 12.97 12.06
C ASP A 126 2.07 13.49 12.54
N GLU A 127 1.33 14.23 11.69
CA GLU A 127 0.05 14.83 12.06
C GLU A 127 -1.06 13.80 12.31
N THR A 128 -0.96 12.60 11.69
CA THR A 128 -1.94 11.50 11.88
C THR A 128 -1.50 10.42 12.87
N ALA A 129 -0.30 10.52 13.45
CA ALA A 129 0.30 9.49 14.31
C ALA A 129 -0.57 9.08 15.50
N ARG A 130 -1.40 10.00 16.02
CA ARG A 130 -2.30 9.76 17.16
C ARG A 130 -3.67 9.16 16.76
N GLY A 131 -3.92 8.95 15.49
CA GLY A 131 -5.15 8.31 15.02
C GLY A 131 -5.29 6.90 15.62
N ALA A 132 -6.46 6.59 16.15
CA ALA A 132 -6.78 5.30 16.76
C ALA A 132 -7.62 4.39 15.85
N GLY A 133 -8.01 4.88 14.68
CA GLY A 133 -8.80 4.16 13.68
C GLY A 133 -7.95 3.38 12.70
N MET A 134 -8.48 3.21 11.48
CA MET A 134 -7.82 2.51 10.38
C MET A 134 -6.43 3.09 10.07
N THR A 135 -5.50 2.24 9.68
CA THR A 135 -4.22 2.67 9.08
C THR A 135 -4.32 2.68 7.56
N LEU A 136 -4.22 3.85 6.94
CA LEU A 136 -4.05 4.00 5.50
C LEU A 136 -2.57 3.91 5.14
N CYS A 137 -2.20 2.85 4.42
CA CYS A 137 -0.83 2.59 3.97
C CYS A 137 -0.70 2.89 2.47
N ILE A 138 0.16 3.81 2.08
CA ILE A 138 0.43 4.13 0.67
C ILE A 138 1.77 3.51 0.24
N ALA A 139 1.70 2.55 -0.69
CA ALA A 139 2.88 1.96 -1.32
C ALA A 139 3.36 2.88 -2.46
N MET A 140 4.46 3.61 -2.18
CA MET A 140 5.06 4.60 -3.08
C MET A 140 6.53 4.28 -3.33
N ASN A 141 6.92 4.19 -4.58
CA ASN A 141 8.24 3.66 -5.00
C ASN A 141 8.49 2.27 -4.36
N TYR A 142 7.45 1.44 -4.44
CA TYR A 142 7.41 0.15 -3.76
C TYR A 142 7.59 -1.01 -4.75
N GLY A 143 8.28 -2.04 -4.29
CA GLY A 143 8.35 -3.35 -4.93
C GLY A 143 8.71 -4.40 -3.89
N ALA A 144 7.91 -5.47 -3.78
CA ALA A 144 8.06 -6.47 -2.73
C ALA A 144 9.42 -7.20 -2.79
N ARG A 145 9.96 -7.42 -4.00
CA ARG A 145 11.30 -8.05 -4.14
C ARG A 145 12.39 -7.17 -3.53
N GLN A 146 12.33 -5.85 -3.75
CA GLN A 146 13.26 -4.90 -3.16
C GLN A 146 13.07 -4.81 -1.65
N GLU A 147 11.84 -4.78 -1.17
CA GLU A 147 11.52 -4.77 0.25
C GLU A 147 12.10 -6.00 0.97
N ILE A 148 11.95 -7.20 0.38
CA ILE A 148 12.52 -8.45 0.95
C ILE A 148 14.04 -8.36 1.01
N VAL A 149 14.70 -7.85 -0.03
CA VAL A 149 16.15 -7.65 -0.03
C VAL A 149 16.57 -6.67 1.07
N ASP A 150 15.85 -5.55 1.24
CA ASP A 150 16.14 -4.56 2.27
C ASP A 150 15.96 -5.16 3.68
N ALA A 151 14.91 -5.98 3.88
CA ALA A 151 14.68 -6.72 5.13
C ALA A 151 15.83 -7.70 5.43
N VAL A 152 16.25 -8.50 4.45
CA VAL A 152 17.38 -9.43 4.59
C VAL A 152 18.67 -8.68 4.94
N GLN A 153 18.94 -7.55 4.29
CA GLN A 153 20.13 -6.72 4.61
C GLN A 153 20.07 -6.19 6.04
N SER A 154 18.91 -5.72 6.50
CA SER A 154 18.69 -5.27 7.88
C SER A 154 18.93 -6.39 8.87
N ILE A 155 18.38 -7.58 8.63
CA ILE A 155 18.58 -8.78 9.48
C ILE A 155 20.07 -9.15 9.52
N ALA A 156 20.76 -9.21 8.38
CA ALA A 156 22.19 -9.51 8.31
C ALA A 156 23.03 -8.52 9.11
N GLN A 157 22.68 -7.22 9.08
CA GLN A 157 23.36 -6.21 9.89
C GLN A 157 23.16 -6.45 11.40
N ARG A 158 21.95 -6.82 11.83
CA ARG A 158 21.65 -7.17 13.23
C ARG A 158 22.45 -8.38 13.69
N VAL A 159 22.56 -9.42 12.84
CA VAL A 159 23.40 -10.59 13.10
C VAL A 159 24.88 -10.18 13.26
N ARG A 160 25.40 -9.36 12.33
CA ARG A 160 26.77 -8.87 12.38
C ARG A 160 27.10 -8.08 13.66
N ARG A 161 26.11 -7.34 14.21
CA ARG A 161 26.23 -6.58 15.46
C ARG A 161 26.02 -7.44 16.71
N GLY A 162 25.73 -8.74 16.58
CA GLY A 162 25.43 -9.62 17.70
C GLY A 162 24.05 -9.38 18.35
N GLU A 163 23.17 -8.62 17.70
CA GLU A 163 21.81 -8.31 18.18
C GLU A 163 20.82 -9.43 17.87
N LEU A 164 21.17 -10.35 16.98
CA LEU A 164 20.35 -11.47 16.54
C LEU A 164 21.22 -12.70 16.26
N ASP A 165 20.86 -13.82 16.86
CA ASP A 165 21.41 -15.13 16.53
C ASP A 165 20.86 -15.60 15.17
N PRO A 166 21.71 -15.96 14.17
CA PRO A 166 21.25 -16.43 12.88
C PRO A 166 20.36 -17.68 12.96
N GLN A 167 20.55 -18.53 13.98
CA GLN A 167 19.71 -19.72 14.19
C GLN A 167 18.30 -19.38 14.72
N ARG A 168 18.08 -18.14 15.17
CA ARG A 168 16.79 -17.64 15.66
C ARG A 168 16.03 -16.83 14.61
N ILE A 169 16.48 -16.80 13.35
CA ILE A 169 15.75 -16.19 12.25
C ILE A 169 14.56 -17.10 11.90
N VAL A 170 13.35 -16.56 12.06
CA VAL A 170 12.07 -17.22 11.79
C VAL A 170 11.17 -16.28 10.95
N GLU A 171 10.00 -16.73 10.52
CA GLU A 171 9.08 -15.93 9.70
C GLU A 171 8.76 -14.57 10.33
N SER A 172 8.50 -14.53 11.64
CA SER A 172 8.24 -13.28 12.36
C SER A 172 9.45 -12.33 12.39
N THR A 173 10.68 -12.84 12.27
CA THR A 173 11.88 -12.00 12.13
C THR A 173 11.88 -11.27 10.79
N ILE A 174 11.49 -11.97 9.72
CA ILE A 174 11.35 -11.38 8.38
C ILE A 174 10.20 -10.39 8.36
N ALA A 175 9.01 -10.81 8.80
CA ALA A 175 7.82 -9.95 8.87
C ALA A 175 8.09 -8.66 9.66
N GLY A 176 8.81 -8.76 10.79
CA GLY A 176 9.21 -7.61 11.61
C GLY A 176 10.26 -6.69 10.98
N ALA A 177 10.91 -7.12 9.89
CA ALA A 177 11.87 -6.31 9.13
C ALA A 177 11.26 -5.72 7.85
N LEU A 178 10.05 -6.12 7.46
CA LEU A 178 9.32 -5.54 6.33
C LEU A 178 8.74 -4.16 6.68
N SER A 179 8.49 -3.34 5.68
CA SER A 179 7.93 -1.99 5.86
C SER A 179 6.48 -2.00 6.39
N THR A 180 5.79 -3.13 6.30
CA THR A 180 4.45 -3.37 6.86
C THR A 180 4.47 -3.87 8.31
N ALA A 181 5.63 -3.98 8.96
CA ALA A 181 5.73 -4.47 10.33
C ALA A 181 4.76 -3.75 11.28
N GLY A 182 4.02 -4.53 12.08
CA GLY A 182 2.98 -4.01 12.98
C GLY A 182 1.60 -3.82 12.36
N LEU A 183 1.44 -4.03 11.05
CA LEU A 183 0.13 -4.20 10.42
C LEU A 183 -0.24 -5.68 10.36
N PRO A 184 -1.53 -6.05 10.40
CA PRO A 184 -1.93 -7.40 10.04
C PRO A 184 -1.59 -7.67 8.57
N ASP A 185 -1.37 -8.93 8.20
CA ASP A 185 -1.26 -9.29 6.80
C ASP A 185 -2.62 -9.07 6.09
N PRO A 186 -2.64 -8.74 4.79
CA PRO A 186 -3.89 -8.57 4.06
C PRO A 186 -4.71 -9.86 4.01
N ASP A 187 -6.00 -9.75 4.37
CA ASP A 187 -6.97 -10.83 4.17
C ASP A 187 -7.51 -10.83 2.74
N LEU A 188 -7.55 -9.66 2.11
CA LEU A 188 -8.12 -9.46 0.78
C LEU A 188 -7.22 -8.58 -0.08
N LEU A 189 -6.87 -9.09 -1.27
CA LEU A 189 -6.33 -8.29 -2.36
C LEU A 189 -7.42 -8.00 -3.39
N VAL A 190 -7.67 -6.73 -3.67
CA VAL A 190 -8.53 -6.29 -4.78
C VAL A 190 -7.66 -5.77 -5.91
N ARG A 191 -7.88 -6.25 -7.14
CA ARG A 191 -7.26 -5.67 -8.34
C ARG A 191 -8.31 -5.32 -9.38
N THR A 192 -8.29 -4.08 -9.84
CA THR A 192 -9.16 -3.56 -10.91
C THR A 192 -8.58 -3.82 -12.29
N ALA A 193 -9.42 -3.69 -13.33
CA ALA A 193 -9.04 -3.74 -14.75
C ALA A 193 -8.67 -5.14 -15.29
N GLY A 194 -9.15 -6.23 -14.67
CA GLY A 194 -9.11 -7.60 -15.19
C GLY A 194 -7.76 -8.32 -15.15
N GLU A 195 -6.71 -7.68 -14.67
CA GLU A 195 -5.37 -8.26 -14.64
C GLU A 195 -5.17 -9.21 -13.44
N ARG A 196 -4.70 -10.44 -13.70
CA ARG A 196 -4.59 -11.52 -12.70
C ARG A 196 -3.15 -11.77 -12.23
N ARG A 197 -2.39 -10.71 -11.95
CA ARG A 197 -1.02 -10.79 -11.45
C ARG A 197 -0.81 -9.87 -10.26
N LEU A 198 0.14 -10.19 -9.38
CA LEU A 198 0.46 -9.39 -8.18
C LEU A 198 1.31 -8.15 -8.48
N SER A 199 2.00 -8.12 -9.61
CA SER A 199 2.84 -7.00 -10.04
C SER A 199 3.84 -6.55 -8.99
N ASN A 200 4.52 -7.50 -8.33
CA ASN A 200 5.53 -7.22 -7.30
C ASN A 200 4.96 -6.44 -6.08
N PHE A 201 3.67 -6.65 -5.76
CA PHE A 201 3.00 -6.01 -4.64
C PHE A 201 2.82 -6.98 -3.48
N LEU A 202 3.31 -6.63 -2.29
CA LEU A 202 3.14 -7.31 -1.01
C LEU A 202 3.32 -8.84 -1.07
N LEU A 203 4.34 -9.36 -1.79
CA LEU A 203 4.50 -10.80 -2.07
C LEU A 203 4.57 -11.66 -0.80
N TRP A 204 5.24 -11.19 0.25
CA TRP A 204 5.31 -11.89 1.53
C TRP A 204 3.96 -11.85 2.24
N GLN A 205 3.38 -10.69 2.35
CA GLN A 205 2.19 -10.43 3.14
C GLN A 205 0.92 -11.03 2.54
N LEU A 206 0.85 -11.20 1.21
CA LEU A 206 -0.31 -11.74 0.50
C LEU A 206 -0.36 -13.28 0.44
N SER A 207 0.53 -13.97 1.16
CA SER A 207 0.67 -15.44 1.08
C SER A 207 -0.63 -16.20 1.35
N TYR A 208 -1.52 -15.64 2.17
CA TYR A 208 -2.81 -16.25 2.55
C TYR A 208 -4.02 -15.38 2.22
N ALA A 209 -3.82 -14.27 1.48
CA ALA A 209 -4.90 -13.37 1.10
C ALA A 209 -5.81 -13.98 0.04
N GLU A 210 -7.12 -13.75 0.17
CA GLU A 210 -8.05 -13.94 -0.94
C GLU A 210 -7.80 -12.89 -2.02
N ILE A 211 -7.98 -13.29 -3.29
CA ILE A 211 -7.73 -12.41 -4.44
C ILE A 211 -9.03 -12.17 -5.20
N HIS A 212 -9.50 -10.94 -5.18
CA HIS A 212 -10.64 -10.49 -5.97
C HIS A 212 -10.18 -9.66 -7.16
N VAL A 213 -10.49 -10.13 -8.38
CA VAL A 213 -10.18 -9.40 -9.62
C VAL A 213 -11.49 -8.95 -10.26
N THR A 214 -11.59 -7.65 -10.56
CA THR A 214 -12.74 -7.09 -11.28
C THR A 214 -12.31 -6.45 -12.59
N ASP A 215 -13.18 -6.55 -13.62
CA ASP A 215 -12.94 -5.93 -14.93
C ASP A 215 -13.17 -4.41 -14.91
N VAL A 216 -13.79 -3.89 -13.86
CA VAL A 216 -14.00 -2.45 -13.69
C VAL A 216 -12.65 -1.75 -13.65
N LEU A 217 -12.51 -0.68 -14.43
CA LEU A 217 -11.31 0.16 -14.42
C LEU A 217 -11.30 1.06 -13.20
N TRP A 218 -10.10 1.29 -12.63
CA TRP A 218 -9.91 2.44 -11.75
C TRP A 218 -9.83 3.71 -12.62
N PRO A 219 -10.54 4.74 -12.29
CA PRO A 219 -11.28 5.15 -11.08
C PRO A 219 -12.70 4.61 -10.92
#